data_7ddc236d8c9a7221cd93bd3a2023a8b8
#
_entry.id   7ddc236d8c9a7221cd93bd3a2023a8b8
#
_cell.length_a   1.000
_cell.length_b   1.000
_cell.length_c   1.000
_cell.angle_alpha   90.00
_cell.angle_beta   90.00
_cell.angle_gamma   90.00
#
_symmetry.space_group_name_H-M   'P 1'
#
loop_
_entity.id
_entity.type
_entity.pdbx_description
1 polymer ?
#
loop_
_entity_poly.entity_id
_entity_poly.type
_entity_poly.pdbx_seq_one_letter_code
_entity_poly.pdbx_strand_id
1 'polypeptide(L)'
;MRIHTLRVPTPFPIGPVNLFLIVEDPITLVDTGPKTEEAFRSLRDQVEALGLRLEEIRRIIISHTHEDHAGLAAQIKQISNAAVYVHPWEAHCITGSRDYQAGRKMLRRVGVPAKVLDEMEARWKYIRTLIDPVPDAQILDEGDEVAFASESLRVLHTPGHTPGHICLWRDGERSLIAADTVLKRVTPNPVINLDPRDPNRRFPSLSMYLKSLARLRDLSPTLIYTGHGGEVNDLEGYYNEMLRHVRNRQVRLLDLFPPNAVTVWEMSLKLFPDVSDDARFLAISETSAHFDSATDEGKLIREDSDGIEYCRLA
;
A
#
# COMPACT_ATOMS: atom_id res chain seq x y z
N MET A 1 -27.06 1.18 1.31
CA MET A 1 -25.79 1.54 1.98
C MET A 1 -25.26 2.86 1.44
N ARG A 2 -24.80 3.78 2.30
CA ARG A 2 -24.24 5.08 1.90
C ARG A 2 -22.76 5.17 2.30
N ILE A 3 -21.89 5.44 1.33
CA ILE A 3 -20.44 5.58 1.54
C ILE A 3 -20.09 7.08 1.47
N HIS A 4 -19.45 7.61 2.49
CA HIS A 4 -18.95 8.98 2.54
C HIS A 4 -17.42 8.97 2.51
N THR A 5 -16.84 9.72 1.58
CA THR A 5 -15.38 9.95 1.53
C THR A 5 -15.03 11.07 2.50
N LEU A 6 -14.19 10.74 3.49
CA LEU A 6 -13.64 11.67 4.47
C LEU A 6 -12.17 11.89 4.12
N ARG A 7 -11.80 13.15 3.88
CA ARG A 7 -10.45 13.47 3.43
C ARG A 7 -9.64 14.08 4.58
N VAL A 8 -8.60 13.38 5.02
CA VAL A 8 -7.77 13.85 6.14
C VAL A 8 -6.34 14.15 5.70
N PRO A 9 -5.67 15.14 6.33
CA PRO A 9 -4.30 15.51 6.00
C PRO A 9 -3.32 14.41 6.41
N THR A 10 -2.22 14.31 5.65
CA THR A 10 -1.09 13.44 5.96
C THR A 10 0.22 14.23 5.94
N PRO A 11 1.25 13.80 6.67
CA PRO A 11 2.58 14.42 6.59
C PRO A 11 3.39 13.95 5.36
N PHE A 12 2.77 13.18 4.46
CA PHE A 12 3.45 12.59 3.31
C PHE A 12 3.26 13.43 2.03
N PRO A 13 4.25 13.41 1.11
CA PRO A 13 4.18 14.19 -0.14
C PRO A 13 3.02 13.81 -1.06
N ILE A 14 2.44 12.63 -0.92
CA ILE A 14 1.27 12.18 -1.69
C ILE A 14 0.04 13.04 -1.42
N GLY A 15 0.02 13.75 -0.30
CA GLY A 15 -1.07 14.62 0.12
C GLY A 15 -2.12 13.91 0.98
N PRO A 16 -3.34 14.47 1.10
CA PRO A 16 -4.38 13.92 1.95
C PRO A 16 -4.81 12.51 1.56
N VAL A 17 -5.14 11.68 2.57
CA VAL A 17 -5.71 10.35 2.40
C VAL A 17 -7.24 10.40 2.45
N ASN A 18 -7.90 9.55 1.69
CA ASN A 18 -9.34 9.35 1.71
C ASN A 18 -9.67 8.15 2.59
N LEU A 19 -10.54 8.37 3.55
CA LEU A 19 -11.15 7.34 4.39
C LEU A 19 -12.59 7.16 3.96
N PHE A 20 -13.18 5.99 4.20
CA PHE A 20 -14.54 5.74 3.74
C PHE A 20 -15.43 5.36 4.92
N LEU A 21 -16.35 6.27 5.29
CA LEU A 21 -17.35 6.03 6.32
C LEU A 21 -18.61 5.45 5.68
N ILE A 22 -18.94 4.21 6.05
CA ILE A 22 -20.13 3.51 5.61
C ILE A 22 -21.20 3.69 6.67
N VAL A 23 -22.21 4.51 6.33
CA VAL A 23 -23.33 4.84 7.25
C VAL A 23 -24.46 3.85 7.01
N GLU A 24 -24.29 2.69 7.61
CA GLU A 24 -25.27 1.60 7.75
C GLU A 24 -24.86 0.73 8.92
N ASP A 25 -25.81 -0.01 9.51
CA ASP A 25 -25.52 -0.89 10.65
C ASP A 25 -24.78 -2.17 10.21
N PRO A 26 -23.63 -2.47 10.80
CA PRO A 26 -22.84 -1.66 11.73
C PRO A 26 -22.07 -0.53 11.05
N ILE A 27 -22.06 0.69 11.63
CA ILE A 27 -21.28 1.82 11.09
C ILE A 27 -19.82 1.40 11.00
N THR A 28 -19.27 1.51 9.80
CA THR A 28 -17.95 0.99 9.45
C THR A 28 -17.07 2.10 8.88
N LEU A 29 -15.85 2.21 9.40
CA LEU A 29 -14.81 3.07 8.83
C LEU A 29 -13.78 2.20 8.09
N VAL A 30 -13.51 2.51 6.82
CA VAL A 30 -12.45 1.91 6.05
C VAL A 30 -11.27 2.88 6.00
N ASP A 31 -10.14 2.44 6.51
CA ASP A 31 -8.94 3.22 6.83
C ASP A 31 -9.18 4.33 7.86
N THR A 32 -8.11 4.88 8.44
CA THR A 32 -8.23 5.74 9.62
C THR A 32 -7.43 7.04 9.57
N GLY A 33 -6.50 7.17 8.61
CA GLY A 33 -5.55 8.27 8.57
C GLY A 33 -4.33 8.07 9.48
N PRO A 34 -3.31 8.93 9.36
CA PRO A 34 -2.12 8.87 10.18
C PRO A 34 -2.40 9.34 11.62
N LYS A 35 -1.66 8.80 12.59
CA LYS A 35 -1.74 9.23 13.99
C LYS A 35 -1.11 10.62 14.16
N THR A 36 -1.82 11.64 13.73
CA THR A 36 -1.51 13.04 13.97
C THR A 36 -2.72 13.76 14.55
N GLU A 37 -2.48 14.79 15.35
CA GLU A 37 -3.56 15.61 15.93
C GLU A 37 -4.42 16.27 14.84
N GLU A 38 -3.80 16.68 13.75
CA GLU A 38 -4.49 17.31 12.63
C GLU A 38 -5.41 16.33 11.90
N ALA A 39 -4.93 15.11 11.61
CA ALA A 39 -5.74 14.06 10.98
C ALA A 39 -6.90 13.63 11.89
N PHE A 40 -6.64 13.42 13.19
CA PHE A 40 -7.68 13.06 14.15
C PHE A 40 -8.78 14.11 14.24
N ARG A 41 -8.40 15.38 14.36
CA ARG A 41 -9.34 16.50 14.43
C ARG A 41 -10.17 16.61 13.15
N SER A 42 -9.51 16.53 11.99
CA SER A 42 -10.18 16.54 10.69
C SER A 42 -11.17 15.38 10.51
N LEU A 43 -10.78 14.17 10.92
CA LEU A 43 -11.68 13.00 10.89
C LEU A 43 -12.91 13.21 11.78
N ARG A 44 -12.70 13.60 13.05
CA ARG A 44 -13.79 13.84 13.99
C ARG A 44 -14.78 14.88 13.48
N ASP A 45 -14.27 16.04 13.04
CA ASP A 45 -15.10 17.16 12.61
C ASP A 45 -15.94 16.77 11.36
N GLN A 46 -15.41 15.94 10.45
CA GLN A 46 -16.15 15.43 9.29
C GLN A 46 -17.22 14.39 9.68
N VAL A 47 -16.94 13.51 10.66
CA VAL A 47 -17.93 12.56 11.19
C VAL A 47 -19.07 13.31 11.90
N GLU A 48 -18.75 14.32 12.71
CA GLU A 48 -19.74 15.18 13.40
C GLU A 48 -20.60 15.97 12.40
N ALA A 49 -20.02 16.44 11.28
CA ALA A 49 -20.77 17.12 10.22
C ALA A 49 -21.81 16.20 9.53
N LEU A 50 -21.64 14.89 9.62
CA LEU A 50 -22.64 13.90 9.16
C LEU A 50 -23.69 13.57 10.23
N GLY A 51 -23.66 14.23 11.39
CA GLY A 51 -24.56 13.98 12.51
C GLY A 51 -24.22 12.72 13.33
N LEU A 52 -22.99 12.23 13.20
CA LEU A 52 -22.49 11.03 13.88
C LEU A 52 -21.37 11.40 14.85
N ARG A 53 -20.96 10.44 15.67
CA ARG A 53 -19.83 10.56 16.59
C ARG A 53 -18.88 9.39 16.39
N LEU A 54 -17.61 9.54 16.70
CA LEU A 54 -16.62 8.47 16.61
C LEU A 54 -17.01 7.24 17.47
N GLU A 55 -17.67 7.45 18.58
CA GLU A 55 -18.18 6.40 19.48
C GLU A 55 -19.23 5.49 18.84
N GLU A 56 -19.82 5.90 17.72
CA GLU A 56 -20.84 5.11 17.01
C GLU A 56 -20.24 4.17 15.97
N ILE A 57 -18.94 4.30 15.65
CA ILE A 57 -18.22 3.37 14.77
C ILE A 57 -18.14 2.01 15.47
N ARG A 58 -18.54 0.93 14.80
CA ARG A 58 -18.53 -0.44 15.33
C ARG A 58 -17.49 -1.33 14.66
N ARG A 59 -17.03 -0.94 13.48
CA ARG A 59 -16.08 -1.70 12.68
C ARG A 59 -15.08 -0.77 12.04
N ILE A 60 -13.81 -1.16 12.05
CA ILE A 60 -12.71 -0.52 11.31
C ILE A 60 -12.13 -1.60 10.40
N ILE A 61 -12.00 -1.31 9.12
CA ILE A 61 -11.36 -2.20 8.14
C ILE A 61 -10.12 -1.47 7.63
N ILE A 62 -8.96 -2.11 7.73
CA ILE A 62 -7.70 -1.57 7.25
C ILE A 62 -7.41 -2.19 5.88
N SER A 63 -7.37 -1.34 4.84
CA SER A 63 -7.07 -1.78 3.48
C SER A 63 -5.64 -2.31 3.38
N HIS A 64 -4.70 -1.64 4.03
CA HIS A 64 -3.29 -2.03 4.19
C HIS A 64 -2.66 -1.23 5.34
N THR A 65 -1.47 -1.63 5.81
CA THR A 65 -0.90 -1.11 7.05
C THR A 65 0.13 0.01 6.88
N HIS A 66 0.02 0.82 5.83
CA HIS A 66 0.75 2.08 5.81
C HIS A 66 0.19 3.04 6.86
N GLU A 67 1.06 3.88 7.40
CA GLU A 67 0.75 4.73 8.55
C GLU A 67 -0.37 5.73 8.27
N ASP A 68 -0.54 6.18 7.02
CA ASP A 68 -1.62 7.08 6.62
C ASP A 68 -2.98 6.37 6.41
N HIS A 69 -3.00 5.06 6.42
CA HIS A 69 -4.23 4.26 6.36
C HIS A 69 -4.61 3.66 7.72
N ALA A 70 -3.64 3.19 8.51
CA ALA A 70 -3.88 2.45 9.74
C ALA A 70 -3.57 3.25 11.04
N GLY A 71 -3.01 4.45 10.92
CA GLY A 71 -2.39 5.17 12.03
C GLY A 71 -3.31 5.45 13.23
N LEU A 72 -4.54 5.88 13.00
CA LEU A 72 -5.51 6.21 14.06
C LEU A 72 -6.35 5.01 14.52
N ALA A 73 -6.14 3.80 13.98
CA ALA A 73 -6.98 2.64 14.29
C ALA A 73 -7.05 2.34 15.79
N ALA A 74 -5.94 2.34 16.50
CA ALA A 74 -5.89 2.10 17.95
C ALA A 74 -6.64 3.19 18.74
N GLN A 75 -6.46 4.46 18.36
CA GLN A 75 -7.12 5.59 19.03
C GLN A 75 -8.63 5.57 18.82
N ILE A 76 -9.09 5.33 17.58
CA ILE A 76 -10.54 5.23 17.29
C ILE A 76 -11.13 4.02 18.01
N LYS A 77 -10.44 2.87 18.01
CA LYS A 77 -10.86 1.69 18.77
C LYS A 77 -11.02 1.99 20.26
N GLN A 78 -10.12 2.74 20.87
CA GLN A 78 -10.25 3.15 22.28
C GLN A 78 -11.52 3.98 22.54
N ILE A 79 -11.90 4.85 21.61
CA ILE A 79 -13.07 5.72 21.72
C ILE A 79 -14.36 4.94 21.50
N SER A 80 -14.41 4.08 20.48
CA SER A 80 -15.64 3.46 19.95
C SER A 80 -15.85 2.01 20.39
N ASN A 81 -14.81 1.35 20.89
CA ASN A 81 -14.74 -0.10 21.09
C ASN A 81 -15.01 -0.89 19.80
N ALA A 82 -14.69 -0.32 18.63
CA ALA A 82 -14.85 -0.96 17.34
C ALA A 82 -13.95 -2.19 17.18
N ALA A 83 -14.43 -3.22 16.49
CA ALA A 83 -13.60 -4.32 16.03
C ALA A 83 -12.73 -3.83 14.86
N VAL A 84 -11.43 -4.14 14.87
CA VAL A 84 -10.49 -3.77 13.81
C VAL A 84 -10.13 -5.01 12.99
N TYR A 85 -10.22 -4.89 11.68
CA TYR A 85 -9.99 -5.97 10.73
C TYR A 85 -8.83 -5.65 9.80
N VAL A 86 -8.02 -6.67 9.50
CA VAL A 86 -6.85 -6.57 8.61
C VAL A 86 -6.61 -7.88 7.89
N HIS A 87 -6.02 -7.82 6.69
CA HIS A 87 -5.61 -9.04 5.97
C HIS A 87 -4.53 -9.82 6.73
N PRO A 88 -4.54 -11.19 6.73
CA PRO A 88 -3.56 -12.00 7.46
C PRO A 88 -2.10 -11.66 7.17
N TRP A 89 -1.78 -11.30 5.93
CA TRP A 89 -0.40 -10.93 5.55
C TRP A 89 0.07 -9.57 6.07
N GLU A 90 -0.84 -8.74 6.57
CA GLU A 90 -0.55 -7.43 7.20
C GLU A 90 -0.68 -7.47 8.73
N ALA A 91 -1.25 -8.55 9.28
CA ALA A 91 -1.55 -8.64 10.72
C ALA A 91 -0.32 -8.37 11.60
N HIS A 92 0.84 -8.90 11.24
CA HIS A 92 2.09 -8.67 11.98
C HIS A 92 2.50 -7.19 12.04
N CYS A 93 2.11 -6.40 11.06
CA CYS A 93 2.39 -4.97 11.01
C CYS A 93 1.55 -4.18 12.02
N ILE A 94 0.24 -4.49 12.09
CA ILE A 94 -0.69 -3.75 12.97
C ILE A 94 -0.68 -4.27 14.40
N THR A 95 -0.34 -5.53 14.64
CA THR A 95 -0.26 -6.09 16.01
C THR A 95 1.01 -5.70 16.77
N GLY A 96 1.94 -4.98 16.12
CA GLY A 96 3.20 -4.56 16.73
C GLY A 96 4.34 -5.57 16.63
N SER A 97 4.19 -6.60 15.76
CA SER A 97 5.19 -7.67 15.56
C SER A 97 6.07 -7.46 14.32
N ARG A 98 6.09 -6.25 13.74
CA ARG A 98 6.88 -5.93 12.53
C ARG A 98 8.38 -6.09 12.77
N ASP A 99 9.04 -6.91 11.95
CA ASP A 99 10.50 -7.10 11.99
C ASP A 99 11.22 -6.04 11.13
N TYR A 100 11.65 -4.96 11.77
CA TYR A 100 12.39 -3.89 11.10
C TYR A 100 13.81 -4.30 10.71
N GLN A 101 14.42 -5.28 11.40
CA GLN A 101 15.76 -5.76 11.07
C GLN A 101 15.76 -6.56 9.76
N ALA A 102 14.70 -7.34 9.53
CA ALA A 102 14.52 -8.04 8.26
C ALA A 102 14.39 -7.06 7.08
N GLY A 103 13.65 -5.96 7.24
CA GLY A 103 13.57 -4.89 6.24
C GLY A 103 14.93 -4.24 5.96
N ARG A 104 15.71 -3.92 7.02
CA ARG A 104 17.05 -3.37 6.87
C ARG A 104 18.00 -4.34 6.14
N LYS A 105 17.96 -5.63 6.49
CA LYS A 105 18.75 -6.69 5.83
C LYS A 105 18.40 -6.78 4.34
N MET A 106 17.12 -6.73 4.02
CA MET A 106 16.64 -6.74 2.62
C MET A 106 17.20 -5.56 1.81
N LEU A 107 17.16 -4.33 2.36
CA LEU A 107 17.72 -3.16 1.69
C LEU A 107 19.24 -3.23 1.53
N ARG A 108 19.95 -3.77 2.52
CA ARG A 108 21.39 -4.05 2.38
C ARG A 108 21.65 -5.02 1.24
N ARG A 109 20.84 -6.07 1.12
CA ARG A 109 20.98 -7.09 0.08
C ARG A 109 20.84 -6.50 -1.34
N VAL A 110 20.02 -5.48 -1.53
CA VAL A 110 19.87 -4.76 -2.81
C VAL A 110 20.90 -3.64 -3.01
N GLY A 111 21.94 -3.59 -2.19
CA GLY A 111 23.12 -2.74 -2.34
C GLY A 111 23.05 -1.38 -1.66
N VAL A 112 22.03 -1.11 -0.81
CA VAL A 112 21.94 0.19 -0.11
C VAL A 112 23.09 0.32 0.90
N PRO A 113 23.93 1.39 0.80
CA PRO A 113 25.06 1.60 1.70
C PRO A 113 24.64 1.76 3.16
N ALA A 114 25.50 1.31 4.10
CA ALA A 114 25.21 1.35 5.54
C ALA A 114 24.86 2.77 6.02
N LYS A 115 25.60 3.80 5.57
CA LYS A 115 25.32 5.20 5.91
C LYS A 115 23.91 5.63 5.49
N VAL A 116 23.48 5.27 4.28
CA VAL A 116 22.13 5.59 3.78
C VAL A 116 21.05 4.85 4.57
N LEU A 117 21.32 3.58 4.94
CA LEU A 117 20.42 2.82 5.83
C LEU A 117 20.25 3.49 7.20
N ASP A 118 21.33 4.06 7.77
CA ASP A 118 21.27 4.77 9.06
C ASP A 118 20.46 6.08 8.95
N GLU A 119 20.59 6.81 7.85
CA GLU A 119 19.82 8.01 7.55
C GLU A 119 18.31 7.67 7.35
N MET A 120 18.02 6.61 6.61
CA MET A 120 16.64 6.10 6.44
C MET A 120 16.04 5.66 7.78
N GLU A 121 16.80 4.96 8.63
CA GLU A 121 16.33 4.50 9.93
C GLU A 121 15.95 5.67 10.85
N ALA A 122 16.72 6.77 10.84
CA ALA A 122 16.40 7.97 11.61
C ALA A 122 15.02 8.55 11.20
N ARG A 123 14.71 8.52 9.89
CA ARG A 123 13.42 8.97 9.34
C ARG A 123 12.30 8.01 9.70
N TRP A 124 12.49 6.71 9.55
CA TRP A 124 11.49 5.70 9.89
C TRP A 124 11.14 5.68 11.37
N LYS A 125 12.04 6.09 12.27
CA LYS A 125 11.69 6.30 13.68
C LYS A 125 10.52 7.27 13.85
N TYR A 126 10.50 8.37 13.08
CA TYR A 126 9.36 9.29 13.10
C TYR A 126 8.11 8.63 12.49
N ILE A 127 8.23 8.01 11.30
CA ILE A 127 7.10 7.36 10.63
C ILE A 127 6.43 6.34 11.54
N ARG A 128 7.20 5.53 12.26
CA ARG A 128 6.68 4.56 13.25
C ARG A 128 5.87 5.19 14.38
N THR A 129 6.02 6.46 14.67
CA THR A 129 5.20 7.15 15.67
C THR A 129 3.81 7.52 15.17
N LEU A 130 3.58 7.41 13.85
CA LEU A 130 2.33 7.73 13.21
C LEU A 130 1.30 6.59 13.23
N ILE A 131 1.61 5.48 13.91
CA ILE A 131 0.71 4.34 14.12
C ILE A 131 0.94 3.75 15.50
N ASP A 132 -0.13 3.33 16.17
CA ASP A 132 -0.07 2.51 17.39
C ASP A 132 -0.57 1.10 17.08
N PRO A 133 -0.06 0.07 17.79
CA PRO A 133 -0.47 -1.30 17.57
C PRO A 133 -1.92 -1.56 18.03
N VAL A 134 -2.58 -2.47 17.34
CA VAL A 134 -3.87 -3.06 17.69
C VAL A 134 -3.67 -4.57 17.85
N PRO A 135 -3.29 -5.05 19.06
CA PRO A 135 -2.88 -6.44 19.26
C PRO A 135 -4.00 -7.47 19.02
N ASP A 136 -5.25 -7.07 19.19
CA ASP A 136 -6.45 -7.89 19.02
C ASP A 136 -7.17 -7.65 17.68
N ALA A 137 -6.44 -7.17 16.65
CA ALA A 137 -6.97 -7.05 15.30
C ALA A 137 -7.43 -8.42 14.78
N GLN A 138 -8.60 -8.44 14.16
CA GLN A 138 -9.22 -9.63 13.60
C GLN A 138 -8.80 -9.80 12.14
N ILE A 139 -8.89 -11.03 11.65
CA ILE A 139 -8.52 -11.34 10.27
C ILE A 139 -9.73 -11.16 9.35
N LEU A 140 -9.44 -10.57 8.18
CA LEU A 140 -10.37 -10.44 7.06
C LEU A 140 -9.63 -10.86 5.78
N ASP A 141 -10.05 -11.95 5.16
CA ASP A 141 -9.31 -12.60 4.07
C ASP A 141 -10.08 -12.56 2.73
N GLU A 142 -9.45 -13.00 1.68
CA GLU A 142 -10.03 -13.11 0.33
C GLU A 142 -11.38 -13.85 0.36
N GLY A 143 -12.39 -13.20 -0.22
CA GLY A 143 -13.73 -13.77 -0.36
C GLY A 143 -14.64 -13.63 0.86
N ASP A 144 -14.14 -13.13 1.99
CA ASP A 144 -14.98 -12.83 3.14
C ASP A 144 -16.04 -11.77 2.79
N GLU A 145 -17.20 -11.89 3.43
CA GLU A 145 -18.32 -10.96 3.27
C GLU A 145 -18.42 -10.03 4.49
N VAL A 146 -18.28 -8.75 4.25
CA VAL A 146 -18.50 -7.71 5.23
C VAL A 146 -19.99 -7.36 5.24
N ALA A 147 -20.76 -8.01 6.10
CA ALA A 147 -22.22 -7.84 6.17
C ALA A 147 -22.63 -6.49 6.76
N PHE A 148 -23.69 -5.90 6.20
CA PHE A 148 -24.46 -4.75 6.67
C PHE A 148 -25.94 -5.09 6.70
N ALA A 149 -26.78 -4.17 7.18
CA ALA A 149 -28.22 -4.41 7.31
C ALA A 149 -28.91 -4.71 5.97
N SER A 150 -28.53 -4.07 4.87
CA SER A 150 -29.19 -4.21 3.57
C SER A 150 -28.41 -5.02 2.55
N GLU A 151 -27.08 -5.13 2.70
CA GLU A 151 -26.20 -5.75 1.70
C GLU A 151 -24.84 -6.13 2.32
N SER A 152 -23.94 -6.68 1.53
CA SER A 152 -22.56 -6.96 1.95
C SER A 152 -21.53 -6.37 0.97
N LEU A 153 -20.29 -6.20 1.46
CA LEU A 153 -19.12 -5.95 0.64
C LEU A 153 -18.24 -7.19 0.64
N ARG A 154 -17.81 -7.61 -0.54
CA ARG A 154 -16.88 -8.73 -0.68
C ARG A 154 -15.44 -8.26 -0.58
N VAL A 155 -14.64 -8.92 0.21
CA VAL A 155 -13.21 -8.68 0.34
C VAL A 155 -12.48 -9.27 -0.87
N LEU A 156 -11.64 -8.45 -1.49
CA LEU A 156 -10.77 -8.85 -2.58
C LEU A 156 -9.33 -8.62 -2.16
N HIS A 157 -8.56 -9.68 -1.99
CA HIS A 157 -7.12 -9.58 -1.80
C HIS A 157 -6.46 -9.07 -3.08
N THR A 158 -5.83 -7.90 -3.01
CA THR A 158 -5.23 -7.18 -4.15
C THR A 158 -3.76 -6.87 -3.88
N PRO A 159 -2.93 -7.92 -3.74
CA PRO A 159 -1.52 -7.76 -3.42
C PRO A 159 -0.77 -7.02 -4.53
N GLY A 160 0.21 -6.20 -4.13
CA GLY A 160 1.06 -5.47 -5.08
C GLY A 160 1.66 -4.22 -4.49
N HIS A 161 0.84 -3.21 -4.14
CA HIS A 161 1.28 -2.03 -3.40
C HIS A 161 1.87 -2.45 -2.04
N THR A 162 1.13 -3.26 -1.29
CA THR A 162 1.65 -4.08 -0.19
C THR A 162 1.24 -5.55 -0.37
N PRO A 163 1.85 -6.50 0.34
CA PRO A 163 1.51 -7.91 0.23
C PRO A 163 0.07 -8.23 0.61
N GLY A 164 -0.46 -7.64 1.67
CA GLY A 164 -1.79 -7.92 2.20
C GLY A 164 -2.83 -6.84 1.89
N HIS A 165 -2.62 -6.04 0.86
CA HIS A 165 -3.61 -5.03 0.45
C HIS A 165 -4.94 -5.67 0.08
N ILE A 166 -6.06 -5.10 0.55
CA ILE A 166 -7.42 -5.52 0.18
C ILE A 166 -8.22 -4.37 -0.42
N CYS A 167 -9.13 -4.74 -1.33
CA CYS A 167 -10.20 -3.88 -1.82
C CYS A 167 -11.55 -4.42 -1.32
N LEU A 168 -12.58 -3.56 -1.27
CA LEU A 168 -13.94 -3.97 -0.92
C LEU A 168 -14.84 -3.76 -2.13
N TRP A 169 -15.46 -4.83 -2.60
CA TRP A 169 -16.33 -4.84 -3.77
C TRP A 169 -17.80 -4.85 -3.37
N ARG A 170 -18.60 -3.97 -3.97
CA ARG A 170 -20.05 -3.87 -3.84
C ARG A 170 -20.72 -4.31 -5.14
N ASP A 171 -21.30 -5.49 -5.15
CA ASP A 171 -21.89 -6.08 -6.37
C ASP A 171 -23.06 -5.26 -6.93
N GLY A 172 -24.00 -4.82 -6.09
CA GLY A 172 -25.23 -4.15 -6.52
C GLY A 172 -25.02 -2.85 -7.29
N GLU A 173 -24.05 -2.03 -6.87
CA GLU A 173 -23.72 -0.75 -7.53
C GLU A 173 -22.45 -0.83 -8.37
N ARG A 174 -21.81 -1.99 -8.42
CA ARG A 174 -20.53 -2.21 -9.10
C ARG A 174 -19.49 -1.15 -8.70
N SER A 175 -19.44 -0.85 -7.40
CA SER A 175 -18.50 0.09 -6.84
C SER A 175 -17.40 -0.61 -6.04
N LEU A 176 -16.21 -0.03 -6.05
CA LEU A 176 -15.00 -0.59 -5.47
C LEU A 176 -14.34 0.41 -4.54
N ILE A 177 -14.15 0.05 -3.28
CA ILE A 177 -13.20 0.77 -2.41
C ILE A 177 -11.83 0.14 -2.70
N ALA A 178 -11.00 0.84 -3.46
CA ALA A 178 -9.73 0.34 -3.97
C ALA A 178 -8.52 0.81 -3.17
N ALA A 179 -8.70 1.78 -2.27
CA ALA A 179 -7.60 2.42 -1.53
C ALA A 179 -6.40 2.68 -2.47
N ASP A 180 -5.21 2.15 -2.15
CA ASP A 180 -3.98 2.41 -2.91
C ASP A 180 -3.69 1.41 -4.04
N THR A 181 -4.63 0.50 -4.36
CA THR A 181 -4.52 -0.29 -5.60
C THR A 181 -4.79 0.57 -6.84
N VAL A 182 -5.66 1.59 -6.74
CA VAL A 182 -5.97 2.51 -7.85
C VAL A 182 -5.84 3.95 -7.36
N LEU A 183 -4.96 4.74 -7.99
CA LEU A 183 -4.70 6.14 -7.65
C LEU A 183 -4.80 7.02 -8.90
N LYS A 184 -5.53 8.14 -8.82
CA LYS A 184 -5.87 8.96 -10.00
C LYS A 184 -4.69 9.73 -10.60
N ARG A 185 -3.72 10.16 -9.80
CA ARG A 185 -2.68 11.14 -10.22
C ARG A 185 -1.26 10.60 -10.14
N VAL A 186 -1.07 9.51 -9.43
CA VAL A 186 0.22 8.87 -9.21
C VAL A 186 0.08 7.38 -9.44
N THR A 187 1.17 6.73 -9.80
CA THR A 187 1.20 5.27 -9.88
C THR A 187 1.40 4.71 -8.47
N PRO A 188 0.60 3.72 -8.03
CA PRO A 188 0.90 2.99 -6.81
C PRO A 188 2.32 2.43 -6.85
N ASN A 189 3.11 2.75 -5.85
CA ASN A 189 4.48 2.23 -5.77
C ASN A 189 4.43 0.74 -5.40
N PRO A 190 5.12 -0.15 -6.14
CA PRO A 190 5.25 -1.56 -5.76
C PRO A 190 6.30 -1.68 -4.64
N VAL A 191 5.88 -1.39 -3.40
CA VAL A 191 6.79 -1.29 -2.26
C VAL A 191 7.57 -2.59 -2.06
N ILE A 192 8.89 -2.45 -1.84
CA ILE A 192 9.75 -3.59 -1.55
C ILE A 192 9.41 -4.20 -0.18
N ASN A 193 8.99 -5.45 -0.18
CA ASN A 193 8.58 -6.20 1.00
C ASN A 193 9.18 -7.61 0.99
N LEU A 194 9.24 -8.25 2.15
CA LEU A 194 9.46 -9.70 2.25
C LEU A 194 8.18 -10.44 1.82
N ASP A 195 8.34 -11.61 1.23
CA ASP A 195 7.21 -12.46 0.88
C ASP A 195 6.63 -13.07 2.18
N PRO A 196 5.36 -12.85 2.51
CA PRO A 196 4.75 -13.43 3.71
C PRO A 196 4.75 -14.98 3.72
N ARG A 197 4.93 -15.60 2.56
CA ARG A 197 5.01 -17.07 2.39
C ARG A 197 6.43 -17.61 2.54
N ASP A 198 7.45 -16.75 2.31
CA ASP A 198 8.86 -17.10 2.43
C ASP A 198 9.69 -15.88 2.83
N PRO A 199 10.05 -15.72 4.10
CA PRO A 199 10.77 -14.54 4.61
C PRO A 199 12.20 -14.40 4.06
N ASN A 200 12.69 -15.37 3.28
CA ASN A 200 14.00 -15.29 2.62
C ASN A 200 13.90 -14.67 1.21
N ARG A 201 12.69 -14.42 0.71
CA ARG A 201 12.43 -13.87 -0.63
C ARG A 201 11.79 -12.51 -0.55
N ARG A 202 12.05 -11.70 -1.57
CA ARG A 202 11.25 -10.49 -1.81
C ARG A 202 9.89 -10.87 -2.36
N PHE A 203 8.89 -10.12 -1.94
CA PHE A 203 7.56 -10.20 -2.51
C PHE A 203 7.57 -9.66 -3.95
N PRO A 204 7.02 -10.37 -4.94
CA PRO A 204 7.02 -9.95 -6.34
C PRO A 204 5.97 -8.85 -6.61
N SER A 205 6.15 -7.69 -5.97
CA SER A 205 5.15 -6.62 -5.86
C SER A 205 4.58 -6.19 -7.20
N LEU A 206 5.41 -5.93 -8.23
CA LEU A 206 4.95 -5.44 -9.53
C LEU A 206 4.09 -6.48 -10.27
N SER A 207 4.53 -7.74 -10.34
CA SER A 207 3.78 -8.79 -11.03
C SER A 207 2.47 -9.10 -10.33
N MET A 208 2.44 -9.06 -8.99
CA MET A 208 1.22 -9.24 -8.21
C MET A 208 0.27 -8.05 -8.37
N TYR A 209 0.80 -6.82 -8.39
CA TYR A 209 0.02 -5.62 -8.65
C TYR A 209 -0.70 -5.68 -10.00
N LEU A 210 0.01 -6.04 -11.07
CA LEU A 210 -0.60 -6.13 -12.41
C LEU A 210 -1.68 -7.23 -12.47
N LYS A 211 -1.48 -8.36 -11.79
CA LYS A 211 -2.50 -9.42 -11.68
C LYS A 211 -3.72 -8.95 -10.90
N SER A 212 -3.53 -8.26 -9.79
CA SER A 212 -4.62 -7.67 -8.99
C SER A 212 -5.41 -6.67 -9.82
N LEU A 213 -4.72 -5.77 -10.51
CA LEU A 213 -5.36 -4.75 -11.34
C LEU A 213 -6.15 -5.37 -12.52
N ALA A 214 -5.61 -6.40 -13.19
CA ALA A 214 -6.32 -7.15 -14.24
C ALA A 214 -7.60 -7.79 -13.71
N ARG A 215 -7.53 -8.43 -12.53
CA ARG A 215 -8.69 -9.03 -11.87
C ARG A 215 -9.77 -7.99 -11.54
N LEU A 216 -9.38 -6.82 -11.00
CA LEU A 216 -10.32 -5.75 -10.70
C LEU A 216 -10.97 -5.19 -11.96
N ARG A 217 -10.21 -5.03 -13.06
CA ARG A 217 -10.73 -4.62 -14.38
C ARG A 217 -11.84 -5.56 -14.85
N ASP A 218 -11.65 -6.88 -14.69
CA ASP A 218 -12.61 -7.88 -15.15
C ASP A 218 -13.96 -7.81 -14.40
N LEU A 219 -13.98 -7.23 -13.19
CA LEU A 219 -15.22 -6.89 -12.46
C LEU A 219 -15.96 -5.71 -13.09
N SER A 220 -15.29 -4.90 -13.91
CA SER A 220 -15.82 -3.72 -14.60
C SER A 220 -16.52 -2.75 -13.64
N PRO A 221 -15.86 -2.24 -12.58
CA PRO A 221 -16.44 -1.29 -11.65
C PRO A 221 -16.84 0.01 -12.38
N THR A 222 -17.96 0.59 -11.96
CA THR A 222 -18.46 1.87 -12.48
C THR A 222 -18.03 3.06 -11.64
N LEU A 223 -17.67 2.82 -10.36
CA LEU A 223 -17.19 3.82 -9.43
C LEU A 223 -16.07 3.21 -8.55
N ILE A 224 -14.94 3.88 -8.49
CA ILE A 224 -13.77 3.43 -7.72
C ILE A 224 -13.35 4.52 -6.75
N TYR A 225 -13.43 4.20 -5.48
CA TYR A 225 -12.97 5.03 -4.37
C TYR A 225 -11.47 4.77 -4.14
N THR A 226 -10.66 5.81 -4.32
CA THR A 226 -9.18 5.73 -4.26
C THR A 226 -8.66 6.23 -2.93
N GLY A 227 -7.56 5.68 -2.43
CA GLY A 227 -6.94 6.11 -1.16
C GLY A 227 -6.42 7.56 -1.21
N HIS A 228 -5.99 8.04 -2.38
CA HIS A 228 -5.55 9.42 -2.56
C HIS A 228 -6.14 10.02 -3.85
N GLY A 229 -6.37 11.34 -3.82
CA GLY A 229 -6.89 12.07 -4.97
C GLY A 229 -8.41 11.95 -5.13
N GLY A 230 -8.89 11.86 -6.35
CA GLY A 230 -10.31 11.75 -6.68
C GLY A 230 -10.69 10.36 -7.18
N GLU A 231 -11.98 10.11 -7.28
CA GLU A 231 -12.56 8.88 -7.81
C GLU A 231 -12.12 8.58 -9.25
N VAL A 232 -12.13 7.30 -9.61
CA VAL A 232 -11.86 6.78 -10.96
C VAL A 232 -13.10 6.05 -11.45
N ASN A 233 -13.52 6.32 -12.69
CA ASN A 233 -14.74 5.74 -13.30
C ASN A 233 -14.41 4.92 -14.55
N ASP A 234 -13.14 4.87 -14.97
CA ASP A 234 -12.65 4.11 -16.12
C ASP A 234 -11.44 3.27 -15.70
N LEU A 235 -11.71 2.07 -15.23
CA LEU A 235 -10.64 1.15 -14.83
C LEU A 235 -9.94 0.51 -16.04
N GLU A 236 -10.62 0.35 -17.17
CA GLU A 236 -10.00 -0.16 -18.39
C GLU A 236 -8.95 0.82 -18.92
N GLY A 237 -9.30 2.10 -19.02
CA GLY A 237 -8.36 3.16 -19.40
C GLY A 237 -7.18 3.26 -18.44
N TYR A 238 -7.46 3.22 -17.13
CA TYR A 238 -6.43 3.22 -16.08
C TYR A 238 -5.49 2.01 -16.19
N TYR A 239 -6.03 0.79 -16.39
CA TYR A 239 -5.24 -0.42 -16.58
C TYR A 239 -4.29 -0.32 -17.77
N ASN A 240 -4.81 0.15 -18.92
CA ASN A 240 -4.00 0.33 -20.13
C ASN A 240 -2.91 1.39 -19.96
N GLU A 241 -3.19 2.48 -19.25
CA GLU A 241 -2.20 3.50 -18.90
C GLU A 241 -1.11 2.91 -17.99
N MET A 242 -1.49 2.14 -16.98
CA MET A 242 -0.56 1.50 -16.06
C MET A 242 0.35 0.49 -16.76
N LEU A 243 -0.18 -0.34 -17.64
CA LEU A 243 0.63 -1.26 -18.45
C LEU A 243 1.65 -0.51 -19.31
N ARG A 244 1.25 0.62 -19.90
CA ARG A 244 2.14 1.48 -20.69
C ARG A 244 3.23 2.09 -19.82
N HIS A 245 2.87 2.61 -18.64
CA HIS A 245 3.81 3.15 -17.68
C HIS A 245 4.86 2.13 -17.26
N VAL A 246 4.44 0.93 -16.85
CA VAL A 246 5.33 -0.17 -16.45
C VAL A 246 6.25 -0.56 -17.60
N ARG A 247 5.73 -0.71 -18.82
CA ARG A 247 6.53 -1.05 -20.00
C ARG A 247 7.58 0.02 -20.29
N ASN A 248 7.21 1.29 -20.30
CA ASN A 248 8.13 2.39 -20.55
C ASN A 248 9.23 2.46 -19.49
N ARG A 249 8.88 2.24 -18.23
CA ARG A 249 9.85 2.18 -17.13
C ARG A 249 10.81 1.01 -17.30
N GLN A 250 10.30 -0.16 -17.68
CA GLN A 250 11.10 -1.36 -17.94
C GLN A 250 12.09 -1.14 -19.08
N VAL A 251 11.66 -0.54 -20.19
CA VAL A 251 12.54 -0.19 -21.32
C VAL A 251 13.63 0.77 -20.84
N ARG A 252 13.27 1.87 -20.20
CA ARG A 252 14.23 2.85 -19.68
C ARG A 252 15.25 2.22 -18.73
N LEU A 253 14.81 1.31 -17.86
CA LEU A 253 15.70 0.59 -16.95
C LEU A 253 16.73 -0.22 -17.73
N LEU A 254 16.31 -1.00 -18.73
CA LEU A 254 17.21 -1.83 -19.55
C LEU A 254 18.19 -0.99 -20.40
N ASP A 255 17.73 0.14 -20.93
CA ASP A 255 18.57 1.07 -21.71
C ASP A 255 19.67 1.73 -20.86
N LEU A 256 19.46 1.87 -19.55
CA LEU A 256 20.41 2.44 -18.59
C LEU A 256 21.44 1.41 -18.06
N PHE A 257 21.29 0.13 -18.43
CA PHE A 257 22.17 -0.91 -17.90
C PHE A 257 23.60 -0.74 -18.41
N PRO A 258 24.59 -0.72 -17.51
CA PRO A 258 25.99 -0.67 -17.90
C PRO A 258 26.47 -2.06 -18.33
N PRO A 259 27.67 -2.16 -18.95
CA PRO A 259 28.28 -3.44 -19.30
C PRO A 259 28.58 -4.34 -18.10
N ASN A 260 28.81 -3.75 -16.93
CA ASN A 260 29.11 -4.46 -15.68
C ASN A 260 27.84 -4.70 -14.86
N ALA A 261 27.88 -5.72 -14.02
CA ALA A 261 26.81 -5.99 -13.05
C ALA A 261 26.65 -4.80 -12.07
N VAL A 262 25.40 -4.50 -11.72
CA VAL A 262 25.01 -3.40 -10.82
C VAL A 262 24.01 -3.86 -9.78
N THR A 263 23.97 -3.17 -8.66
CA THR A 263 22.95 -3.35 -7.62
C THR A 263 21.66 -2.58 -7.97
N VAL A 264 20.55 -2.93 -7.32
CA VAL A 264 19.31 -2.15 -7.39
C VAL A 264 19.53 -0.71 -6.91
N TRP A 265 20.34 -0.52 -5.85
CA TRP A 265 20.68 0.80 -5.34
C TRP A 265 21.34 1.67 -6.41
N GLU A 266 22.42 1.19 -7.04
CA GLU A 266 23.15 1.93 -8.08
C GLU A 266 22.25 2.27 -9.28
N MET A 267 21.40 1.33 -9.69
CA MET A 267 20.44 1.56 -10.77
C MET A 267 19.34 2.55 -10.36
N SER A 268 18.89 2.54 -9.10
CA SER A 268 17.88 3.49 -8.62
C SER A 268 18.35 4.94 -8.70
N LEU A 269 19.65 5.20 -8.52
CA LEU A 269 20.24 6.53 -8.68
C LEU A 269 20.24 6.99 -10.15
N LYS A 270 20.40 6.07 -11.11
CA LYS A 270 20.36 6.36 -12.54
C LYS A 270 18.94 6.53 -13.07
N LEU A 271 18.03 5.68 -12.60
CA LEU A 271 16.64 5.67 -13.05
C LEU A 271 15.86 6.88 -12.49
N PHE A 272 16.23 7.33 -11.27
CA PHE A 272 15.61 8.43 -10.53
C PHE A 272 16.65 9.42 -9.99
N PRO A 273 17.36 10.15 -10.87
CA PRO A 273 18.48 11.02 -10.46
C PRO A 273 18.03 12.19 -9.56
N ASP A 274 16.82 12.75 -9.82
CA ASP A 274 16.34 13.96 -9.17
C ASP A 274 15.40 13.69 -7.98
N VAL A 275 15.29 12.42 -7.56
CA VAL A 275 14.43 12.05 -6.43
C VAL A 275 15.06 12.53 -5.11
N SER A 276 14.26 13.20 -4.27
CA SER A 276 14.68 13.64 -2.94
C SER A 276 14.99 12.45 -2.03
N ASP A 277 15.76 12.69 -0.96
CA ASP A 277 16.07 11.66 0.03
C ASP A 277 14.81 11.09 0.71
N ASP A 278 13.74 11.90 0.82
CA ASP A 278 12.45 11.46 1.36
C ASP A 278 11.77 10.41 0.48
N ALA A 279 11.90 10.50 -0.82
CA ALA A 279 11.32 9.57 -1.77
C ALA A 279 12.32 8.48 -2.25
N ARG A 280 13.56 8.48 -1.74
CA ARG A 280 14.59 7.53 -2.17
C ARG A 280 14.21 6.08 -1.92
N PHE A 281 13.53 5.78 -0.82
CA PHE A 281 13.02 4.44 -0.54
C PHE A 281 12.03 3.96 -1.61
N LEU A 282 11.13 4.84 -2.08
CA LEU A 282 10.17 4.51 -3.14
C LEU A 282 10.87 4.26 -4.48
N ALA A 283 11.93 5.02 -4.79
CA ALA A 283 12.75 4.80 -5.98
C ALA A 283 13.48 3.45 -5.96
N ILE A 284 14.03 3.05 -4.81
CA ILE A 284 14.63 1.72 -4.61
C ILE A 284 13.58 0.63 -4.79
N SER A 285 12.40 0.80 -4.19
CA SER A 285 11.29 -0.15 -4.26
C SER A 285 10.84 -0.38 -5.70
N GLU A 286 10.60 0.69 -6.45
CA GLU A 286 10.18 0.59 -7.86
C GLU A 286 11.29 -0.04 -8.73
N THR A 287 12.55 0.36 -8.53
CA THR A 287 13.68 -0.24 -9.24
C THR A 287 13.80 -1.73 -8.94
N SER A 288 13.68 -2.13 -7.67
CA SER A 288 13.72 -3.54 -7.25
C SER A 288 12.61 -4.36 -7.93
N ALA A 289 11.40 -3.85 -7.96
CA ALA A 289 10.25 -4.52 -8.57
C ALA A 289 10.43 -4.72 -10.09
N HIS A 290 11.04 -3.75 -10.77
CA HIS A 290 11.40 -3.86 -12.18
C HIS A 290 12.57 -4.82 -12.42
N PHE A 291 13.56 -4.91 -11.50
CA PHE A 291 14.62 -5.92 -11.57
C PHE A 291 14.06 -7.32 -11.42
N ASP A 292 13.15 -7.54 -10.47
CA ASP A 292 12.50 -8.83 -10.27
C ASP A 292 11.73 -9.24 -11.52
N SER A 293 10.92 -8.34 -12.10
CA SER A 293 10.18 -8.58 -13.36
C SER A 293 11.12 -8.91 -14.52
N ALA A 294 12.20 -8.15 -14.72
CA ALA A 294 13.16 -8.39 -15.78
C ALA A 294 13.93 -9.72 -15.61
N THR A 295 14.18 -10.12 -14.37
CA THR A 295 14.80 -11.41 -14.05
C THR A 295 13.85 -12.57 -14.37
N ASP A 296 12.58 -12.45 -13.99
CA ASP A 296 11.54 -13.43 -14.30
C ASP A 296 11.31 -13.58 -15.81
N GLU A 297 11.49 -12.50 -16.57
CA GLU A 297 11.43 -12.47 -18.05
C GLU A 297 12.72 -12.99 -18.71
N GLY A 298 13.75 -13.34 -17.95
CA GLY A 298 15.04 -13.79 -18.47
C GLY A 298 15.89 -12.70 -19.13
N LYS A 299 15.58 -11.40 -18.91
CA LYS A 299 16.32 -10.26 -19.43
C LYS A 299 17.50 -9.86 -18.55
N LEU A 300 17.45 -10.19 -17.27
CA LEU A 300 18.51 -9.96 -16.31
C LEU A 300 18.94 -11.29 -15.67
N ILE A 301 20.24 -11.40 -15.43
CA ILE A 301 20.83 -12.48 -14.63
C ILE A 301 21.24 -11.90 -13.28
N ARG A 302 20.80 -12.57 -12.21
CA ARG A 302 21.08 -12.19 -10.82
C ARG A 302 22.22 -13.03 -10.28
N GLU A 303 23.16 -12.39 -9.60
CA GLU A 303 24.31 -12.97 -8.95
C GLU A 303 24.38 -12.46 -7.49
N ASP A 304 24.81 -13.31 -6.57
CA ASP A 304 25.04 -12.91 -5.15
C ASP A 304 26.56 -12.88 -4.90
N SER A 305 27.04 -11.79 -4.33
CA SER A 305 28.40 -11.66 -3.86
C SER A 305 28.39 -11.04 -2.46
N ASP A 306 28.86 -11.76 -1.47
CA ASP A 306 28.93 -11.36 -0.06
C ASP A 306 27.58 -10.89 0.52
N GLY A 307 26.48 -11.53 0.06
CA GLY A 307 25.12 -11.23 0.50
C GLY A 307 24.53 -9.96 -0.12
N ILE A 308 25.15 -9.43 -1.17
CA ILE A 308 24.65 -8.34 -2.00
C ILE A 308 24.29 -8.88 -3.37
N GLU A 309 23.11 -8.52 -3.85
CA GLU A 309 22.62 -8.91 -5.17
C GLU A 309 23.09 -7.94 -6.25
N TYR A 310 23.69 -8.48 -7.28
CA TYR A 310 24.08 -7.80 -8.49
C TYR A 310 23.27 -8.35 -9.66
N CYS A 311 22.93 -7.52 -10.61
CA CYS A 311 22.29 -7.92 -11.84
C CYS A 311 23.07 -7.42 -13.07
N ARG A 312 23.07 -8.21 -14.13
CA ARG A 312 23.58 -7.83 -15.47
C ARG A 312 22.58 -8.23 -16.54
N LEU A 313 22.72 -7.68 -17.72
CA LEU A 313 21.96 -8.13 -18.89
C LEU A 313 22.25 -9.60 -19.19
N ALA A 314 21.20 -10.34 -19.61
CA ALA A 314 21.29 -11.75 -19.98
C ALA A 314 22.06 -11.97 -21.31
#